data_39fa06f0742ec7857ded9039dda2d076
#
_entry.id   39fa06f0742ec7857ded9039dda2d076
#
_cell.length_a   1.000
_cell.length_b   1.000
_cell.length_c   1.000
_cell.angle_alpha   90.00
_cell.angle_beta   90.00
_cell.angle_gamma   90.00
#
_symmetry.space_group_name_H-M   'P 1'
#
loop_
_entity.id
_entity.type
_entity.pdbx_description
1 polymer ?
#
loop_
_entity_poly.entity_id
_entity_poly.type
_entity_poly.pdbx_seq_one_letter_code
_entity_poly.pdbx_strand_id
1 'polypeptide(L)'
;MTSKVFIVTGASKGIGAAITRYLLGQSHKVVVTARSSEPLEGFKKSHPDQVQFIAGDIVNPEMPTKLTELAVSSFGKIDGLVINHGILAPKRFADTTAEEWKHIYDVNVFSGIAVAQAALNELRKSKGCIVWVSSGAATKHYKGWASYGSSKAVYNSISAHLALEEPDIISVAVAPGRVDTDMQGVLRAEGKDSMDEAQYATFAEAKEKGTLLKPEQPGHVMAKFVADPLKSLSGKFFTWNSPEVAAYQE
;
A
#
# COMPACT_ATOMS: atom_id res chain seq x y z
N MET A 1 0.65 23.25 10.40
CA MET A 1 -0.34 22.39 9.67
C MET A 1 -1.24 21.72 10.69
N THR A 2 -2.53 21.60 10.42
CA THR A 2 -3.45 20.85 11.30
C THR A 2 -3.13 19.37 11.24
N SER A 3 -3.11 18.69 12.39
CA SER A 3 -2.90 17.24 12.48
C SER A 3 -4.01 16.49 11.74
N LYS A 4 -3.64 15.57 10.88
CA LYS A 4 -4.53 14.69 10.12
C LYS A 4 -4.46 13.27 10.66
N VAL A 5 -5.46 12.45 10.32
CA VAL A 5 -5.59 11.05 10.77
C VAL A 5 -5.54 10.13 9.57
N PHE A 6 -4.65 9.14 9.60
CA PHE A 6 -4.45 8.20 8.50
C PHE A 6 -4.56 6.75 8.98
N ILE A 7 -5.08 5.88 8.11
CA ILE A 7 -4.96 4.44 8.27
C ILE A 7 -3.90 3.93 7.29
N VAL A 8 -2.92 3.17 7.79
CA VAL A 8 -1.85 2.57 6.97
C VAL A 8 -1.85 1.06 7.16
N THR A 9 -2.11 0.33 6.08
CA THR A 9 -2.09 -1.14 6.10
C THR A 9 -0.71 -1.70 5.72
N GLY A 10 -0.32 -2.85 6.29
CA GLY A 10 1.00 -3.43 6.06
C GLY A 10 2.15 -2.58 6.63
N ALA A 11 1.92 -1.96 7.78
CA ALA A 11 2.80 -0.93 8.37
C ALA A 11 4.01 -1.47 9.14
N SER A 12 4.14 -2.80 9.33
CA SER A 12 5.20 -3.37 10.18
C SER A 12 6.61 -3.20 9.61
N LYS A 13 6.76 -3.09 8.29
CA LYS A 13 8.06 -3.03 7.60
C LYS A 13 7.97 -2.36 6.23
N GLY A 14 9.13 -2.19 5.58
CA GLY A 14 9.21 -1.69 4.20
C GLY A 14 8.52 -0.35 4.00
N ILE A 15 7.79 -0.23 2.90
CA ILE A 15 7.12 1.01 2.47
C ILE A 15 6.10 1.49 3.51
N GLY A 16 5.26 0.59 4.04
CA GLY A 16 4.25 0.96 5.04
C GLY A 16 4.85 1.53 6.32
N ALA A 17 5.97 0.96 6.79
CA ALA A 17 6.68 1.51 7.95
C ALA A 17 7.34 2.87 7.64
N ALA A 18 7.86 3.06 6.44
CA ALA A 18 8.43 4.34 6.00
C ALA A 18 7.35 5.43 5.93
N ILE A 19 6.17 5.12 5.36
CA ILE A 19 5.01 6.02 5.34
C ILE A 19 4.61 6.39 6.77
N THR A 20 4.48 5.39 7.65
CA THR A 20 4.09 5.59 9.04
C THR A 20 5.05 6.53 9.76
N ARG A 21 6.37 6.27 9.67
CA ARG A 21 7.40 7.14 10.29
C ARG A 21 7.34 8.56 9.77
N TYR A 22 7.17 8.74 8.46
CA TYR A 22 7.06 10.08 7.88
C TYR A 22 5.86 10.85 8.43
N LEU A 23 4.66 10.24 8.42
CA LEU A 23 3.44 10.86 8.92
C LEU A 23 3.54 11.24 10.41
N LEU A 24 4.14 10.38 11.22
CA LEU A 24 4.40 10.65 12.64
C LEU A 24 5.37 11.84 12.83
N GLY A 25 6.44 11.90 12.05
CA GLY A 25 7.40 13.01 12.04
C GLY A 25 6.77 14.36 11.66
N GLN A 26 5.65 14.35 10.93
CA GLN A 26 4.84 15.53 10.61
C GLN A 26 3.72 15.81 11.65
N SER A 27 3.77 15.17 12.81
CA SER A 27 2.78 15.32 13.89
C SER A 27 1.36 14.88 13.51
N HIS A 28 1.22 13.99 12.52
CA HIS A 28 -0.05 13.37 12.17
C HIS A 28 -0.35 12.19 13.11
N LYS A 29 -1.60 11.74 13.11
CA LYS A 29 -2.06 10.58 13.85
C LYS A 29 -2.26 9.41 12.87
N VAL A 30 -1.91 8.19 13.31
CA VAL A 30 -2.02 7.02 12.45
C VAL A 30 -2.66 5.84 13.18
N VAL A 31 -3.52 5.13 12.47
CA VAL A 31 -3.94 3.78 12.83
C VAL A 31 -3.23 2.81 11.90
N VAL A 32 -2.45 1.91 12.47
CA VAL A 32 -1.62 0.99 11.70
C VAL A 32 -2.03 -0.46 11.88
N THR A 33 -1.93 -1.25 10.83
CA THR A 33 -2.20 -2.68 10.91
C THR A 33 -1.18 -3.51 10.16
N ALA A 34 -0.86 -4.66 10.72
CA ALA A 34 -0.04 -5.71 10.13
C ALA A 34 -0.22 -7.01 10.91
N ARG A 35 0.27 -8.14 10.39
CA ARG A 35 0.24 -9.43 11.10
C ARG A 35 1.13 -9.46 12.33
N SER A 36 2.31 -8.84 12.27
CA SER A 36 3.27 -8.79 13.37
C SER A 36 2.97 -7.62 14.31
N SER A 37 2.75 -7.90 15.60
CA SER A 37 2.43 -6.88 16.60
C SER A 37 3.64 -6.04 17.03
N GLU A 38 4.81 -6.67 17.23
CA GLU A 38 6.00 -6.04 17.81
C GLU A 38 6.41 -4.71 17.12
N PRO A 39 6.50 -4.61 15.78
CA PRO A 39 6.81 -3.32 15.15
C PRO A 39 5.73 -2.26 15.38
N LEU A 40 4.45 -2.67 15.46
CA LEU A 40 3.33 -1.75 15.69
C LEU A 40 3.34 -1.23 17.14
N GLU A 41 3.61 -2.10 18.10
CA GLU A 41 3.84 -1.74 19.52
C GLU A 41 5.02 -0.77 19.66
N GLY A 42 6.08 -0.97 18.88
CA GLY A 42 7.21 -0.05 18.80
C GLY A 42 6.79 1.35 18.38
N PHE A 43 5.94 1.49 17.36
CA PHE A 43 5.36 2.79 16.99
C PHE A 43 4.49 3.38 18.11
N LYS A 44 3.63 2.58 18.73
CA LYS A 44 2.77 3.02 19.83
C LYS A 44 3.59 3.48 21.03
N LYS A 45 4.64 2.75 21.38
CA LYS A 45 5.53 3.10 22.49
C LYS A 45 6.28 4.42 22.25
N SER A 46 6.76 4.63 21.03
CA SER A 46 7.51 5.86 20.68
C SER A 46 6.62 7.08 20.45
N HIS A 47 5.34 6.88 20.06
CA HIS A 47 4.38 7.94 19.76
C HIS A 47 3.00 7.63 20.39
N PRO A 48 2.88 7.64 21.75
CA PRO A 48 1.70 7.14 22.45
C PRO A 48 0.41 7.89 22.11
N ASP A 49 0.49 9.19 21.80
CA ASP A 49 -0.66 10.05 21.50
C ASP A 49 -1.00 10.11 19.99
N GLN A 50 -0.12 9.58 19.13
CA GLN A 50 -0.29 9.67 17.69
C GLN A 50 -0.60 8.31 17.04
N VAL A 51 -0.33 7.20 17.71
CA VAL A 51 -0.47 5.86 17.15
C VAL A 51 -1.55 5.07 17.84
N GLN A 52 -2.40 4.41 17.04
CA GLN A 52 -3.18 3.24 17.45
C GLN A 52 -2.89 2.10 16.49
N PHE A 53 -3.11 0.86 16.91
CA PHE A 53 -2.85 -0.28 16.03
C PHE A 53 -3.77 -1.47 16.29
N ILE A 54 -3.94 -2.29 15.28
CA ILE A 54 -4.53 -3.62 15.37
C ILE A 54 -3.58 -4.60 14.67
N ALA A 55 -3.05 -5.54 15.42
CA ALA A 55 -2.30 -6.65 14.84
C ALA A 55 -3.26 -7.77 14.43
N GLY A 56 -3.11 -8.30 13.21
CA GLY A 56 -3.95 -9.38 12.71
C GLY A 56 -3.88 -9.55 11.20
N ASP A 57 -4.59 -10.57 10.73
CA ASP A 57 -4.70 -10.81 9.29
C ASP A 57 -5.72 -9.86 8.68
N ILE A 58 -5.31 -9.19 7.62
CA ILE A 58 -6.15 -8.21 6.91
C ILE A 58 -7.35 -8.85 6.20
N VAL A 59 -7.31 -10.16 5.93
CA VAL A 59 -8.43 -10.89 5.32
C VAL A 59 -9.54 -11.22 6.34
N ASN A 60 -9.31 -10.99 7.63
CA ASN A 60 -10.37 -11.13 8.62
C ASN A 60 -11.49 -10.12 8.32
N PRO A 61 -12.75 -10.58 8.12
CA PRO A 61 -13.85 -9.72 7.71
C PRO A 61 -14.21 -8.60 8.71
N GLU A 62 -13.81 -8.73 9.97
CA GLU A 62 -14.01 -7.69 10.99
C GLU A 62 -12.94 -6.59 10.97
N MET A 63 -11.79 -6.86 10.35
CA MET A 63 -10.64 -5.95 10.36
C MET A 63 -10.96 -4.56 9.79
N PRO A 64 -11.66 -4.44 8.64
CA PRO A 64 -12.02 -3.13 8.06
C PRO A 64 -12.82 -2.25 9.02
N THR A 65 -13.85 -2.81 9.64
CA THR A 65 -14.70 -2.11 10.60
C THR A 65 -13.93 -1.71 11.85
N LYS A 66 -13.17 -2.65 12.43
CA LYS A 66 -12.34 -2.39 13.62
C LYS A 66 -11.31 -1.27 13.40
N LEU A 67 -10.67 -1.22 12.23
CA LEU A 67 -9.71 -0.14 11.91
C LEU A 67 -10.39 1.22 11.82
N THR A 68 -11.55 1.29 11.19
CA THR A 68 -12.33 2.52 11.05
C THR A 68 -12.83 3.00 12.41
N GLU A 69 -13.43 2.12 13.20
CA GLU A 69 -13.93 2.42 14.55
C GLU A 69 -12.80 2.89 15.49
N LEU A 70 -11.64 2.23 15.42
CA LEU A 70 -10.47 2.62 16.22
C LEU A 70 -9.97 4.02 15.82
N ALA A 71 -9.95 4.36 14.53
CA ALA A 71 -9.55 5.68 14.07
C ALA A 71 -10.52 6.77 14.55
N VAL A 72 -11.82 6.52 14.41
CA VAL A 72 -12.86 7.48 14.81
C VAL A 72 -12.93 7.62 16.33
N SER A 73 -12.93 6.54 17.09
CA SER A 73 -13.00 6.59 18.56
C SER A 73 -11.76 7.21 19.20
N SER A 74 -10.58 7.00 18.62
CA SER A 74 -9.33 7.54 19.18
C SER A 74 -9.01 8.96 18.71
N PHE A 75 -9.36 9.31 17.46
CA PHE A 75 -8.89 10.51 16.79
C PHE A 75 -9.99 11.35 16.14
N GLY A 76 -11.24 10.88 16.16
CA GLY A 76 -12.43 11.62 15.74
C GLY A 76 -12.71 11.69 14.25
N LYS A 77 -11.80 11.22 13.38
CA LYS A 77 -11.92 11.32 11.91
C LYS A 77 -10.97 10.39 11.17
N ILE A 78 -11.12 10.34 9.84
CA ILE A 78 -10.14 9.75 8.91
C ILE A 78 -9.94 10.74 7.77
N ASP A 79 -8.71 11.24 7.59
CA ASP A 79 -8.35 12.16 6.52
C ASP A 79 -7.71 11.44 5.32
N GLY A 80 -7.20 10.22 5.52
CA GLY A 80 -6.64 9.46 4.41
C GLY A 80 -6.37 8.00 4.75
N LEU A 81 -6.19 7.23 3.70
CA LEU A 81 -6.01 5.79 3.73
C LEU A 81 -4.87 5.38 2.80
N VAL A 82 -3.95 4.56 3.29
CA VAL A 82 -2.90 3.94 2.47
C VAL A 82 -3.08 2.43 2.49
N ILE A 83 -3.56 1.88 1.36
CA ILE A 83 -3.69 0.45 1.13
C ILE A 83 -2.36 -0.07 0.60
N ASN A 84 -1.47 -0.47 1.52
CA ASN A 84 -0.10 -0.84 1.18
C ASN A 84 0.18 -2.35 1.29
N HIS A 85 -0.59 -3.08 2.09
CA HIS A 85 -0.39 -4.52 2.25
C HIS A 85 -0.49 -5.28 0.92
N GLY A 86 0.15 -6.43 0.87
CA GLY A 86 0.10 -7.32 -0.28
C GLY A 86 1.13 -8.43 -0.18
N ILE A 87 0.90 -9.47 -0.96
CA ILE A 87 1.78 -10.62 -1.12
C ILE A 87 2.12 -10.84 -2.58
N LEU A 88 3.26 -11.43 -2.83
CA LEU A 88 3.72 -11.89 -4.14
C LEU A 88 4.10 -13.37 -4.00
N ALA A 89 3.57 -14.21 -4.86
CA ALA A 89 3.95 -15.63 -5.00
C ALA A 89 4.24 -15.89 -6.47
N PRO A 90 5.54 -15.93 -6.87
CA PRO A 90 5.91 -16.18 -8.26
C PRO A 90 5.57 -17.62 -8.66
N LYS A 91 4.61 -17.79 -9.56
CA LYS A 91 4.20 -19.10 -10.05
C LYS A 91 3.61 -18.99 -11.46
N ARG A 92 3.90 -19.97 -12.32
CA ARG A 92 3.37 -19.98 -13.69
C ARG A 92 1.85 -20.05 -13.68
N PHE A 93 1.23 -19.44 -14.69
CA PHE A 93 -0.23 -19.43 -14.83
C PHE A 93 -0.82 -20.84 -14.85
N ALA A 94 -0.18 -21.77 -15.58
CA ALA A 94 -0.64 -23.16 -15.70
C ALA A 94 -0.54 -23.94 -14.38
N ASP A 95 0.35 -23.52 -13.48
CA ASP A 95 0.64 -24.25 -12.24
C ASP A 95 -0.05 -23.65 -11.01
N THR A 96 -0.64 -22.45 -11.15
CA THR A 96 -1.32 -21.75 -10.07
C THR A 96 -2.73 -22.28 -9.89
N THR A 97 -3.03 -22.85 -8.73
CA THR A 97 -4.36 -23.39 -8.43
C THR A 97 -5.41 -22.28 -8.21
N ALA A 98 -6.68 -22.64 -8.28
CA ALA A 98 -7.78 -21.70 -7.98
C ALA A 98 -7.71 -21.16 -6.54
N GLU A 99 -7.29 -21.99 -5.58
CA GLU A 99 -7.13 -21.62 -4.17
C GLU A 99 -5.98 -20.62 -4.00
N GLU A 100 -4.87 -20.79 -4.70
CA GLU A 100 -3.75 -19.85 -4.68
C GLU A 100 -4.15 -18.51 -5.31
N TRP A 101 -4.89 -18.52 -6.43
CA TRP A 101 -5.47 -17.32 -7.00
C TRP A 101 -6.37 -16.61 -6.00
N LYS A 102 -7.30 -17.36 -5.40
CA LYS A 102 -8.22 -16.83 -4.39
C LYS A 102 -7.47 -16.19 -3.24
N HIS A 103 -6.46 -16.88 -2.68
CA HIS A 103 -5.67 -16.35 -1.57
C HIS A 103 -4.96 -15.02 -1.92
N ILE A 104 -4.35 -14.94 -3.10
CA ILE A 104 -3.70 -13.68 -3.54
C ILE A 104 -4.72 -12.57 -3.69
N TYR A 105 -5.90 -12.86 -4.24
CA TYR A 105 -6.95 -11.86 -4.41
C TYR A 105 -7.61 -11.48 -3.09
N ASP A 106 -7.81 -12.40 -2.17
CA ASP A 106 -8.29 -12.11 -0.82
C ASP A 106 -7.39 -11.09 -0.12
N VAL A 107 -6.05 -11.31 -0.20
CA VAL A 107 -5.08 -10.40 0.43
C VAL A 107 -4.88 -9.11 -0.39
N ASN A 108 -4.63 -9.21 -1.70
CA ASN A 108 -4.20 -8.06 -2.49
C ASN A 108 -5.34 -7.19 -3.02
N VAL A 109 -6.58 -7.70 -3.03
CA VAL A 109 -7.72 -7.04 -3.66
C VAL A 109 -8.86 -6.85 -2.68
N PHE A 110 -9.51 -7.94 -2.27
CA PHE A 110 -10.77 -7.86 -1.54
C PHE A 110 -10.62 -7.23 -0.17
N SER A 111 -9.55 -7.52 0.57
CA SER A 111 -9.29 -6.87 1.85
C SER A 111 -9.07 -5.37 1.71
N GLY A 112 -8.34 -4.94 0.68
CA GLY A 112 -8.10 -3.51 0.41
C GLY A 112 -9.40 -2.77 0.07
N ILE A 113 -10.26 -3.38 -0.76
CA ILE A 113 -11.60 -2.85 -1.09
C ILE A 113 -12.43 -2.72 0.18
N ALA A 114 -12.47 -3.76 1.00
CA ALA A 114 -13.23 -3.77 2.24
C ALA A 114 -12.79 -2.67 3.23
N VAL A 115 -11.47 -2.44 3.37
CA VAL A 115 -10.94 -1.35 4.20
C VAL A 115 -11.33 0.02 3.64
N ALA A 116 -11.27 0.21 2.32
CA ALA A 116 -11.68 1.45 1.68
C ALA A 116 -13.17 1.71 1.88
N GLN A 117 -14.02 0.69 1.67
CA GLN A 117 -15.46 0.79 1.86
C GLN A 117 -15.85 1.13 3.31
N ALA A 118 -15.21 0.49 4.29
CA ALA A 118 -15.46 0.77 5.70
C ALA A 118 -15.13 2.22 6.07
N ALA A 119 -14.08 2.79 5.50
CA ALA A 119 -13.64 4.17 5.75
C ALA A 119 -14.38 5.23 4.93
N LEU A 120 -15.18 4.85 3.94
CA LEU A 120 -15.71 5.74 2.91
C LEU A 120 -16.54 6.90 3.50
N ASN A 121 -17.40 6.62 4.48
CA ASN A 121 -18.21 7.67 5.11
C ASN A 121 -17.38 8.73 5.83
N GLU A 122 -16.29 8.34 6.46
CA GLU A 122 -15.39 9.30 7.12
C GLU A 122 -14.55 10.08 6.10
N LEU A 123 -14.12 9.42 5.04
CA LEU A 123 -13.40 10.06 3.93
C LEU A 123 -14.28 11.07 3.18
N ARG A 124 -15.60 10.82 3.04
CA ARG A 124 -16.55 11.82 2.49
C ARG A 124 -16.61 13.08 3.35
N LYS A 125 -16.68 12.93 4.70
CA LYS A 125 -16.73 14.06 5.64
C LYS A 125 -15.47 14.91 5.59
N SER A 126 -14.31 14.28 5.49
CA SER A 126 -13.01 14.95 5.48
C SER A 126 -12.56 15.43 4.10
N LYS A 127 -13.26 15.01 3.03
CA LYS A 127 -12.80 15.12 1.64
C LYS A 127 -11.40 14.51 1.48
N GLY A 128 -11.25 13.30 2.00
CA GLY A 128 -9.98 12.65 2.22
C GLY A 128 -9.32 12.07 0.96
N CYS A 129 -8.24 11.31 1.18
CA CYS A 129 -7.47 10.71 0.11
C CYS A 129 -7.23 9.22 0.32
N ILE A 130 -7.33 8.42 -0.75
CA ILE A 130 -6.92 7.02 -0.76
C ILE A 130 -5.72 6.84 -1.70
N VAL A 131 -4.64 6.30 -1.16
CA VAL A 131 -3.47 5.85 -1.93
C VAL A 131 -3.46 4.33 -1.98
N TRP A 132 -3.66 3.78 -3.18
CA TRP A 132 -3.54 2.36 -3.46
C TRP A 132 -2.11 2.05 -3.88
N VAL A 133 -1.38 1.28 -3.08
CA VAL A 133 -0.03 0.86 -3.46
C VAL A 133 -0.11 -0.23 -4.52
N SER A 134 0.02 0.20 -5.75
CA SER A 134 0.01 -0.62 -6.95
C SER A 134 1.41 -1.15 -7.27
N SER A 135 1.69 -1.42 -8.51
CA SER A 135 2.98 -1.94 -8.99
C SER A 135 3.18 -1.63 -10.46
N GLY A 136 4.44 -1.56 -10.89
CA GLY A 136 4.77 -1.62 -12.31
C GLY A 136 4.26 -2.90 -13.00
N ALA A 137 4.08 -3.99 -12.25
CA ALA A 137 3.49 -5.24 -12.75
C ALA A 137 1.99 -5.12 -13.12
N ALA A 138 1.32 -4.05 -12.71
CA ALA A 138 -0.04 -3.75 -13.15
C ALA A 138 -0.13 -3.38 -14.65
N THR A 139 0.98 -2.92 -15.24
CA THR A 139 1.05 -2.47 -16.65
C THR A 139 2.15 -3.16 -17.45
N LYS A 140 3.13 -3.78 -16.78
CA LYS A 140 4.20 -4.59 -17.38
C LYS A 140 3.98 -6.05 -17.04
N HIS A 141 4.28 -6.93 -17.96
CA HIS A 141 4.01 -8.35 -17.79
C HIS A 141 5.30 -9.13 -17.55
N TYR A 142 5.26 -10.02 -16.56
CA TYR A 142 6.35 -10.90 -16.21
C TYR A 142 5.85 -12.34 -16.13
N LYS A 143 6.63 -13.30 -16.62
CA LYS A 143 6.31 -14.72 -16.44
C LYS A 143 6.30 -15.05 -14.94
N GLY A 144 5.35 -15.86 -14.51
CA GLY A 144 5.18 -16.22 -13.11
C GLY A 144 4.52 -15.14 -12.22
N TRP A 145 4.06 -14.01 -12.79
CA TRP A 145 3.47 -12.91 -12.02
C TRP A 145 2.00 -12.64 -12.35
N ALA A 146 1.33 -13.56 -13.00
CA ALA A 146 -0.03 -13.34 -13.50
C ALA A 146 -1.00 -12.97 -12.35
N SER A 147 -0.99 -13.72 -11.25
CA SER A 147 -1.86 -13.47 -10.10
C SER A 147 -1.54 -12.15 -9.39
N TYR A 148 -0.26 -11.84 -9.20
CA TYR A 148 0.17 -10.59 -8.58
C TYR A 148 -0.09 -9.39 -9.49
N GLY A 149 0.36 -9.45 -10.75
CA GLY A 149 0.22 -8.33 -11.70
C GLY A 149 -1.24 -7.95 -11.92
N SER A 150 -2.11 -8.95 -12.12
CA SER A 150 -3.55 -8.72 -12.26
C SER A 150 -4.16 -8.14 -10.99
N SER A 151 -3.80 -8.63 -9.80
CA SER A 151 -4.29 -8.08 -8.53
C SER A 151 -3.93 -6.60 -8.37
N LYS A 152 -2.74 -6.18 -8.81
CA LYS A 152 -2.33 -4.77 -8.76
C LYS A 152 -2.97 -3.92 -9.86
N ALA A 153 -3.30 -4.50 -11.01
CA ALA A 153 -4.08 -3.82 -12.06
C ALA A 153 -5.52 -3.51 -11.60
N VAL A 154 -6.10 -4.34 -10.74
CA VAL A 154 -7.39 -4.06 -10.10
C VAL A 154 -7.36 -2.75 -9.33
N TYR A 155 -6.30 -2.44 -8.59
CA TYR A 155 -6.17 -1.17 -7.86
C TYR A 155 -6.14 0.05 -8.80
N ASN A 156 -5.50 -0.06 -9.97
CA ASN A 156 -5.52 1.02 -10.95
C ASN A 156 -6.95 1.29 -11.45
N SER A 157 -7.69 0.22 -11.75
CA SER A 157 -9.08 0.32 -12.21
C SER A 157 -10.02 0.85 -11.12
N ILE A 158 -9.98 0.27 -9.92
CA ILE A 158 -10.83 0.70 -8.80
C ILE A 158 -10.56 2.16 -8.43
N SER A 159 -9.29 2.58 -8.39
CA SER A 159 -8.95 3.96 -8.11
C SER A 159 -9.58 4.94 -9.09
N ALA A 160 -9.61 4.59 -10.38
CA ALA A 160 -10.22 5.41 -11.42
C ALA A 160 -11.75 5.47 -11.29
N HIS A 161 -12.41 4.32 -11.05
CA HIS A 161 -13.86 4.28 -10.84
C HIS A 161 -14.27 5.06 -9.58
N LEU A 162 -13.56 4.84 -8.47
CA LEU A 162 -13.85 5.54 -7.21
C LEU A 162 -13.72 7.06 -7.35
N ALA A 163 -12.76 7.56 -8.12
CA ALA A 163 -12.62 8.99 -8.37
C ALA A 163 -13.79 9.60 -9.14
N LEU A 164 -14.52 8.80 -9.94
CA LEU A 164 -15.75 9.21 -10.64
C LEU A 164 -16.97 9.15 -9.73
N GLU A 165 -17.07 8.09 -8.93
CA GLU A 165 -18.22 7.86 -8.03
C GLU A 165 -18.19 8.80 -6.81
N GLU A 166 -16.98 9.17 -6.34
CA GLU A 166 -16.74 9.97 -5.14
C GLU A 166 -15.89 11.23 -5.48
N PRO A 167 -16.44 12.22 -6.17
CA PRO A 167 -15.64 13.34 -6.71
C PRO A 167 -14.99 14.24 -5.64
N ASP A 168 -15.43 14.14 -4.40
CA ASP A 168 -14.84 14.85 -3.26
C ASP A 168 -13.70 14.05 -2.57
N ILE A 169 -13.57 12.75 -2.88
CA ILE A 169 -12.48 11.91 -2.38
C ILE A 169 -11.39 11.81 -3.46
N ILE A 170 -10.15 12.01 -3.09
CA ILE A 170 -9.03 11.82 -3.99
C ILE A 170 -8.58 10.35 -3.92
N SER A 171 -8.59 9.66 -5.05
CA SER A 171 -8.18 8.26 -5.15
C SER A 171 -7.10 8.10 -6.20
N VAL A 172 -5.91 7.58 -5.82
CA VAL A 172 -4.78 7.40 -6.73
C VAL A 172 -4.14 6.03 -6.55
N ALA A 173 -3.66 5.46 -7.65
CA ALA A 173 -2.85 4.24 -7.62
C ALA A 173 -1.38 4.58 -7.88
N VAL A 174 -0.46 4.13 -7.00
CA VAL A 174 0.95 4.50 -7.07
C VAL A 174 1.83 3.26 -7.15
N ALA A 175 2.69 3.18 -8.17
CA ALA A 175 3.71 2.14 -8.27
C ALA A 175 5.01 2.61 -7.57
N PRO A 176 5.49 1.85 -6.56
CA PRO A 176 6.66 2.25 -5.75
C PRO A 176 8.01 1.97 -6.42
N GLY A 177 8.06 1.29 -7.56
CA GLY A 177 9.31 0.82 -8.15
C GLY A 177 9.84 -0.46 -7.50
N ARG A 178 11.13 -0.75 -7.69
CA ARG A 178 11.83 -1.91 -7.11
C ARG A 178 12.43 -1.51 -5.76
N VAL A 179 11.70 -1.77 -4.69
CA VAL A 179 12.06 -1.34 -3.32
C VAL A 179 12.68 -2.50 -2.55
N ASP A 180 13.77 -2.25 -1.82
CA ASP A 180 14.42 -3.25 -0.95
C ASP A 180 13.52 -3.61 0.24
N THR A 181 12.73 -4.65 0.04
CA THR A 181 11.76 -5.19 1.01
C THR A 181 11.84 -6.72 1.02
N ASP A 182 11.21 -7.35 2.01
CA ASP A 182 11.13 -8.81 2.08
C ASP A 182 10.46 -9.43 0.84
N MET A 183 9.54 -8.71 0.18
CA MET A 183 8.93 -9.15 -1.07
C MET A 183 9.99 -9.40 -2.16
N GLN A 184 11.04 -8.59 -2.23
CA GLN A 184 12.18 -8.82 -3.11
C GLN A 184 12.99 -10.05 -2.67
N GLY A 185 13.03 -10.34 -1.36
CA GLY A 185 13.61 -11.58 -0.82
C GLY A 185 12.86 -12.83 -1.30
N VAL A 186 11.53 -12.83 -1.18
CA VAL A 186 10.66 -13.90 -1.69
C VAL A 186 10.88 -14.11 -3.19
N LEU A 187 10.92 -13.03 -3.96
CA LEU A 187 11.14 -13.10 -5.40
C LEU A 187 12.48 -13.78 -5.77
N ARG A 188 13.55 -13.44 -5.04
CA ARG A 188 14.86 -14.08 -5.25
C ARG A 188 14.89 -15.54 -4.82
N ALA A 189 14.16 -15.88 -3.77
CA ALA A 189 14.13 -17.25 -3.26
C ALA A 189 13.27 -18.19 -4.13
N GLU A 190 12.12 -17.71 -4.60
CA GLU A 190 11.08 -18.55 -5.21
C GLU A 190 10.85 -18.26 -6.71
N GLY A 191 11.40 -17.15 -7.23
CA GLY A 191 11.12 -16.71 -8.60
C GLY A 191 11.89 -17.45 -9.69
N LYS A 192 13.01 -18.11 -9.34
CA LYS A 192 13.94 -18.69 -10.33
C LYS A 192 13.28 -19.67 -11.30
N ASP A 193 12.45 -20.56 -10.75
CA ASP A 193 11.82 -21.64 -11.57
C ASP A 193 10.55 -21.16 -12.32
N SER A 194 10.01 -20.01 -11.91
CA SER A 194 8.76 -19.47 -12.46
C SER A 194 8.98 -18.37 -13.50
N MET A 195 10.09 -17.67 -13.44
CA MET A 195 10.43 -16.54 -14.32
C MET A 195 11.33 -16.97 -15.49
N ASP A 196 11.46 -16.10 -16.47
CA ASP A 196 12.54 -16.24 -17.46
C ASP A 196 13.88 -15.89 -16.79
N GLU A 197 14.94 -16.61 -17.16
CA GLU A 197 16.27 -16.43 -16.59
C GLU A 197 16.77 -14.98 -16.70
N ALA A 198 16.60 -14.34 -17.86
CA ALA A 198 16.97 -12.94 -18.05
C ALA A 198 16.18 -11.97 -17.16
N GLN A 199 14.88 -12.20 -16.98
CA GLN A 199 14.05 -11.40 -16.09
C GLN A 199 14.45 -11.62 -14.62
N TYR A 200 14.62 -12.87 -14.20
CA TYR A 200 15.06 -13.21 -12.85
C TYR A 200 16.40 -12.57 -12.52
N ALA A 201 17.38 -12.66 -13.44
CA ALA A 201 18.69 -12.06 -13.27
C ALA A 201 18.61 -10.56 -12.94
N THR A 202 17.71 -9.81 -13.58
CA THR A 202 17.55 -8.37 -13.29
C THR A 202 17.12 -8.08 -11.85
N PHE A 203 16.38 -8.99 -11.20
CA PHE A 203 15.96 -8.84 -9.80
C PHE A 203 17.04 -9.33 -8.83
N ALA A 204 17.77 -10.39 -9.17
CA ALA A 204 18.88 -10.89 -8.37
C ALA A 204 20.02 -9.84 -8.35
N GLU A 205 20.45 -9.39 -9.51
CA GLU A 205 21.53 -8.39 -9.67
C GLU A 205 21.19 -7.03 -9.04
N ALA A 206 19.90 -6.63 -9.01
CA ALA A 206 19.53 -5.35 -8.42
C ALA A 206 19.90 -5.25 -6.93
N LYS A 207 19.86 -6.37 -6.20
CA LYS A 207 20.31 -6.41 -4.80
C LYS A 207 21.84 -6.32 -4.70
N GLU A 208 22.54 -7.09 -5.52
CA GLU A 208 24.02 -7.13 -5.53
C GLU A 208 24.63 -5.79 -5.94
N LYS A 209 24.03 -5.14 -6.95
CA LYS A 209 24.44 -3.82 -7.45
C LYS A 209 23.96 -2.66 -6.59
N GLY A 210 23.18 -2.91 -5.52
CA GLY A 210 22.66 -1.85 -4.66
C GLY A 210 21.72 -0.87 -5.36
N THR A 211 21.03 -1.31 -6.43
CA THR A 211 20.12 -0.45 -7.22
C THR A 211 18.67 -0.49 -6.77
N LEU A 212 18.35 -1.30 -5.74
CA LEU A 212 17.04 -1.27 -5.12
C LEU A 212 16.83 0.06 -4.39
N LEU A 213 15.62 0.59 -4.51
CA LEU A 213 15.20 1.79 -3.80
C LEU A 213 15.10 1.51 -2.29
N LYS A 214 15.46 2.50 -1.48
CA LYS A 214 15.13 2.46 -0.05
C LYS A 214 13.62 2.66 0.12
N PRO A 215 12.98 2.00 1.10
CA PRO A 215 11.54 2.17 1.36
C PRO A 215 11.10 3.62 1.57
N GLU A 216 11.99 4.44 2.10
CA GLU A 216 11.77 5.87 2.36
C GLU A 216 11.53 6.66 1.07
N GLN A 217 12.18 6.31 -0.05
CA GLN A 217 12.05 7.06 -1.29
C GLN A 217 10.59 7.08 -1.81
N PRO A 218 9.97 5.95 -2.17
CA PRO A 218 8.56 5.95 -2.55
C PRO A 218 7.62 6.18 -1.36
N GLY A 219 8.00 5.75 -0.16
CA GLY A 219 7.20 5.88 1.05
C GLY A 219 6.95 7.34 1.42
N HIS A 220 7.96 8.18 1.38
CA HIS A 220 7.81 9.61 1.67
C HIS A 220 6.94 10.32 0.63
N VAL A 221 7.08 9.99 -0.66
CA VAL A 221 6.22 10.55 -1.72
C VAL A 221 4.75 10.21 -1.45
N MET A 222 4.45 8.94 -1.17
CA MET A 222 3.08 8.51 -0.84
C MET A 222 2.55 9.13 0.44
N ALA A 223 3.40 9.29 1.47
CA ALA A 223 3.03 9.92 2.73
C ALA A 223 2.72 11.42 2.55
N LYS A 224 3.56 12.14 1.83
CA LYS A 224 3.31 13.55 1.48
C LYS A 224 2.04 13.69 0.66
N PHE A 225 1.86 12.83 -0.36
CA PHE A 225 0.69 12.88 -1.22
C PHE A 225 -0.61 12.62 -0.45
N VAL A 226 -0.69 11.59 0.41
CA VAL A 226 -1.91 11.32 1.18
C VAL A 226 -2.20 12.45 2.18
N ALA A 227 -1.17 13.13 2.66
CA ALA A 227 -1.32 14.25 3.58
C ALA A 227 -1.76 15.55 2.89
N ASP A 228 -1.31 15.81 1.67
CA ASP A 228 -1.65 17.00 0.89
C ASP A 228 -1.86 16.63 -0.59
N PRO A 229 -3.01 16.01 -0.93
CA PRO A 229 -3.21 15.43 -2.24
C PRO A 229 -3.58 16.46 -3.32
N LEU A 230 -3.11 16.25 -4.54
CA LEU A 230 -3.50 17.03 -5.72
C LEU A 230 -4.77 16.45 -6.36
N LYS A 231 -5.86 17.21 -6.35
CA LYS A 231 -7.15 16.80 -6.96
C LYS A 231 -7.03 16.45 -8.44
N SER A 232 -6.14 17.10 -9.17
CA SER A 232 -5.91 16.85 -10.61
C SER A 232 -5.33 15.46 -10.91
N LEU A 233 -4.84 14.76 -9.90
CA LEU A 233 -4.32 13.39 -10.02
C LEU A 233 -5.34 12.33 -9.59
N SER A 234 -6.52 12.70 -9.10
CA SER A 234 -7.55 11.72 -8.73
C SER A 234 -7.93 10.84 -9.93
N GLY A 235 -8.04 9.55 -9.71
CA GLY A 235 -8.29 8.52 -10.72
C GLY A 235 -7.06 8.08 -11.51
N LYS A 236 -5.89 8.69 -11.29
CA LYS A 236 -4.69 8.36 -12.07
C LYS A 236 -3.85 7.25 -11.42
N PHE A 237 -3.17 6.52 -12.29
CA PHE A 237 -2.05 5.65 -11.93
C PHE A 237 -0.74 6.32 -12.36
N PHE A 238 0.23 6.36 -11.46
CA PHE A 238 1.57 6.90 -11.73
C PHE A 238 2.65 6.17 -10.93
N THR A 239 3.91 6.38 -11.31
CA THR A 239 5.06 5.90 -10.54
C THR A 239 5.47 6.95 -9.50
N TRP A 240 6.05 6.52 -8.39
CA TRP A 240 6.45 7.39 -7.28
C TRP A 240 7.38 8.55 -7.72
N ASN A 241 8.12 8.36 -8.81
CA ASN A 241 9.10 9.32 -9.34
C ASN A 241 8.66 9.96 -10.66
N SER A 242 7.38 9.92 -10.99
CA SER A 242 6.88 10.57 -12.20
C SER A 242 6.85 12.10 -12.05
N PRO A 243 6.92 12.85 -13.16
CA PRO A 243 6.95 14.33 -13.13
C PRO A 243 5.75 14.95 -12.41
N GLU A 244 4.57 14.32 -12.49
CA GLU A 244 3.33 14.81 -11.87
C GLU A 244 3.41 14.90 -10.35
N VAL A 245 4.32 14.15 -9.73
CA VAL A 245 4.53 14.12 -8.28
C VAL A 245 5.92 14.63 -7.87
N ALA A 246 6.61 15.39 -8.76
CA ALA A 246 7.94 15.92 -8.49
C ALA A 246 8.02 16.73 -7.19
N ALA A 247 6.99 17.53 -6.88
CA ALA A 247 6.92 18.34 -5.66
C ALA A 247 6.92 17.49 -4.35
N TYR A 248 6.63 16.21 -4.43
CA TYR A 248 6.65 15.29 -3.28
C TYR A 248 7.97 14.52 -3.15
N GLN A 249 8.87 14.63 -4.14
CA GLN A 249 10.14 13.90 -4.18
C GLN A 249 11.27 14.62 -3.43
N GLU A 250 11.11 15.89 -3.14
CA GLU A 250 12.08 16.74 -2.43
C GLU A 250 12.15 16.48 -0.92
#